data_d4d8d53e7bbe87f7cad797d4672f3019
#
_entry.id   d4d8d53e7bbe87f7cad797d4672f3019
#
_cell.length_a   1.000
_cell.length_b   1.000
_cell.length_c   1.000
_cell.angle_alpha   90.00
_cell.angle_beta   90.00
_cell.angle_gamma   90.00
#
_symmetry.space_group_name_H-M   'P 1'
#
loop_
_entity.id
_entity.type
_entity.pdbx_description
1 polymer ?
#
loop_
_entity_poly.entity_id
_entity_poly.type
_entity_poly.pdbx_seq_one_letter_code
_entity_poly.pdbx_strand_id
1 'polypeptide(L)'
;TVSISSTDAIGHAYGTRGKENHDVYMQLDKDLAHFLDVLDQKVGRGNYLLFLTADHGAAHNYNFLKEHNLPGGAYDYKQAVKDLNNHLQKAFGIKPVMGEDNYQFYFDDAMIAQAGKKKQEVIDEAIDFLKQDEQYVFVFDYEKVAQTTMPDYIKTRMTNGYMNHRSGEIGFVTRAQYFGAKNAPDYKGTSHGQPYNYDSHIPWLMYGWHVNQGETNQEVTINDIAATVCGMLKIQAPSGCIGKAVLR
;
A
#
# COMPACT_ATOMS: atom_id res chain seq x y z
N THR A 1 -6.28 10.36 -18.74
CA THR A 1 -5.74 9.38 -17.76
C THR A 1 -6.19 7.99 -18.15
N VAL A 2 -5.28 7.01 -18.14
CA VAL A 2 -5.54 5.61 -18.41
C VAL A 2 -5.16 4.82 -17.16
N SER A 3 -6.05 3.96 -16.68
CA SER A 3 -5.79 3.02 -15.59
C SER A 3 -5.70 1.60 -16.15
N ILE A 4 -4.64 0.87 -15.78
CA ILE A 4 -4.35 -0.49 -16.27
C ILE A 4 -4.41 -1.43 -15.07
N SER A 5 -5.61 -1.96 -14.79
CA SER A 5 -5.84 -2.82 -13.63
C SER A 5 -5.51 -4.30 -13.86
N SER A 6 -5.24 -4.72 -15.09
CA SER A 6 -4.97 -6.13 -15.42
C SER A 6 -3.68 -6.66 -14.79
N THR A 7 -2.65 -5.83 -14.70
CA THR A 7 -1.36 -6.20 -14.10
C THR A 7 -1.52 -6.56 -12.61
N ASP A 8 -2.27 -5.75 -11.88
CA ASP A 8 -2.57 -5.98 -10.46
C ASP A 8 -3.47 -7.21 -10.27
N ALA A 9 -4.57 -7.31 -11.02
CA ALA A 9 -5.50 -8.45 -10.93
C ALA A 9 -4.81 -9.80 -11.21
N ILE A 10 -3.91 -9.84 -12.20
CA ILE A 10 -3.11 -11.03 -12.49
C ILE A 10 -2.08 -11.30 -11.37
N GLY A 11 -1.46 -10.26 -10.83
CA GLY A 11 -0.58 -10.36 -9.67
C GLY A 11 -1.29 -10.97 -8.46
N HIS A 12 -2.48 -10.49 -8.12
CA HIS A 12 -3.30 -11.05 -7.04
C HIS A 12 -3.66 -12.52 -7.26
N ALA A 13 -3.86 -12.95 -8.50
CA ALA A 13 -4.25 -14.33 -8.81
C ALA A 13 -3.06 -15.29 -8.90
N TYR A 14 -1.94 -14.86 -9.50
CA TYR A 14 -0.85 -15.73 -9.91
C TYR A 14 0.51 -15.36 -9.31
N GLY A 15 0.59 -14.28 -8.55
CA GLY A 15 1.81 -13.80 -7.92
C GLY A 15 2.74 -13.05 -8.88
N THR A 16 3.73 -12.36 -8.32
CA THR A 16 4.68 -11.52 -9.06
C THR A 16 5.64 -12.31 -9.97
N ARG A 17 5.72 -13.63 -9.83
CA ARG A 17 6.61 -14.52 -10.61
C ARG A 17 5.85 -15.55 -11.46
N GLY A 18 4.53 -15.42 -11.54
CA GLY A 18 3.71 -16.27 -12.42
C GLY A 18 4.01 -16.00 -13.90
N LYS A 19 3.87 -17.03 -14.74
CA LYS A 19 3.97 -16.86 -16.19
C LYS A 19 2.92 -15.89 -16.70
N GLU A 20 1.74 -15.93 -16.12
CA GLU A 20 0.61 -15.06 -16.41
C GLU A 20 0.96 -13.59 -16.15
N ASN A 21 1.70 -13.33 -15.07
CA ASN A 21 2.16 -11.97 -14.76
C ASN A 21 3.22 -11.50 -15.77
N HIS A 22 4.15 -12.35 -16.16
CA HIS A 22 5.09 -12.04 -17.23
C HIS A 22 4.38 -11.75 -18.55
N ASP A 23 3.41 -12.58 -18.94
CA ASP A 23 2.69 -12.43 -20.20
C ASP A 23 1.87 -11.14 -20.25
N VAL A 24 1.23 -10.73 -19.14
CA VAL A 24 0.48 -9.47 -19.11
C VAL A 24 1.38 -8.25 -19.28
N TYR A 25 2.61 -8.27 -18.74
CA TYR A 25 3.57 -7.18 -18.99
C TYR A 25 4.08 -7.18 -20.43
N MET A 26 4.31 -8.34 -21.03
CA MET A 26 4.67 -8.44 -22.45
C MET A 26 3.55 -7.95 -23.37
N GLN A 27 2.29 -8.16 -22.99
CA GLN A 27 1.16 -7.62 -23.73
C GLN A 27 1.04 -6.10 -23.53
N LEU A 28 1.21 -5.62 -22.29
CA LEU A 28 1.21 -4.19 -21.98
C LEU A 28 2.26 -3.42 -22.77
N ASP A 29 3.47 -3.98 -22.95
CA ASP A 29 4.51 -3.37 -23.77
C ASP A 29 4.05 -3.14 -25.21
N LYS A 30 3.40 -4.13 -25.82
CA LYS A 30 2.83 -4.01 -27.18
C LYS A 30 1.71 -2.99 -27.26
N ASP A 31 0.82 -2.98 -26.25
CA ASP A 31 -0.31 -2.05 -26.19
C ASP A 31 0.19 -0.61 -26.02
N LEU A 32 1.22 -0.40 -25.19
CA LEU A 32 1.88 0.91 -25.04
C LEU A 32 2.56 1.36 -26.33
N ALA A 33 3.25 0.47 -27.05
CA ALA A 33 3.85 0.79 -28.34
C ALA A 33 2.78 1.26 -29.34
N HIS A 34 1.69 0.51 -29.46
CA HIS A 34 0.57 0.90 -30.32
C HIS A 34 -0.06 2.23 -29.89
N PHE A 35 -0.25 2.46 -28.58
CA PHE A 35 -0.78 3.70 -28.06
C PHE A 35 0.11 4.91 -28.41
N LEU A 36 1.43 4.76 -28.28
CA LEU A 36 2.40 5.79 -28.67
C LEU A 36 2.37 6.06 -30.17
N ASP A 37 2.27 5.03 -31.01
CA ASP A 37 2.11 5.20 -32.47
C ASP A 37 0.85 6.00 -32.83
N VAL A 38 -0.26 5.75 -32.15
CA VAL A 38 -1.50 6.52 -32.33
C VAL A 38 -1.34 7.97 -31.91
N LEU A 39 -0.67 8.22 -30.77
CA LEU A 39 -0.37 9.59 -30.33
C LEU A 39 0.55 10.32 -31.33
N ASP A 40 1.60 9.68 -31.79
CA ASP A 40 2.52 10.26 -32.79
C ASP A 40 1.81 10.65 -34.08
N GLN A 41 0.87 9.80 -34.54
CA GLN A 41 0.08 10.07 -35.76
C GLN A 41 -0.99 11.17 -35.56
N LYS A 42 -1.64 11.23 -34.40
CA LYS A 42 -2.78 12.13 -34.16
C LYS A 42 -2.39 13.48 -33.57
N VAL A 43 -1.39 13.50 -32.70
CA VAL A 43 -0.93 14.70 -31.97
C VAL A 43 0.38 15.22 -32.53
N GLY A 44 1.22 14.33 -33.04
CA GLY A 44 2.57 14.60 -33.52
C GLY A 44 3.63 14.29 -32.48
N ARG A 45 4.68 13.64 -32.92
CA ARG A 45 5.80 13.24 -32.06
C ARG A 45 6.42 14.47 -31.38
N GLY A 46 6.59 14.39 -30.06
CA GLY A 46 7.13 15.48 -29.25
C GLY A 46 6.14 16.60 -28.89
N ASN A 47 4.87 16.51 -29.32
CA ASN A 47 3.82 17.50 -29.01
C ASN A 47 2.93 17.08 -27.83
N TYR A 48 3.23 16.00 -27.15
CA TYR A 48 2.53 15.53 -25.95
C TYR A 48 3.53 15.15 -24.87
N LEU A 49 3.11 15.31 -23.63
CA LEU A 49 3.82 14.85 -22.44
C LEU A 49 3.07 13.65 -21.88
N LEU A 50 3.77 12.54 -21.75
CA LEU A 50 3.27 11.32 -21.15
C LEU A 50 4.10 10.96 -19.94
N PHE A 51 3.45 10.48 -18.87
CA PHE A 51 4.13 9.81 -17.79
C PHE A 51 3.44 8.49 -17.46
N LEU A 52 4.21 7.52 -17.02
CA LEU A 52 3.74 6.23 -16.54
C LEU A 52 4.26 6.01 -15.12
N THR A 53 3.38 5.59 -14.25
CA THR A 53 3.69 5.24 -12.86
C THR A 53 2.81 4.08 -12.42
N ALA A 54 2.97 3.64 -11.19
CA ALA A 54 2.09 2.69 -10.52
C ALA A 54 1.56 3.30 -9.21
N ASP A 55 0.51 2.75 -8.66
CA ASP A 55 -0.02 3.07 -7.33
C ASP A 55 0.75 2.32 -6.24
N HIS A 56 1.20 1.09 -6.50
CA HIS A 56 1.99 0.26 -5.59
C HIS A 56 2.77 -0.82 -6.34
N GLY A 57 3.69 -1.48 -5.63
CA GLY A 57 4.26 -2.76 -6.01
C GLY A 57 3.52 -3.92 -5.33
N ALA A 58 4.18 -5.06 -5.13
CA ALA A 58 3.56 -6.20 -4.44
C ALA A 58 4.62 -7.12 -3.80
N ALA A 59 4.23 -7.84 -2.75
CA ALA A 59 5.04 -8.86 -2.10
C ALA A 59 5.32 -10.05 -3.02
N HIS A 60 6.35 -10.81 -2.75
CA HIS A 60 6.50 -12.13 -3.36
C HIS A 60 5.48 -13.11 -2.75
N ASN A 61 5.01 -14.06 -3.56
CA ASN A 61 4.20 -15.16 -3.06
C ASN A 61 4.94 -15.89 -1.93
N TYR A 62 4.27 -16.13 -0.79
CA TYR A 62 4.91 -16.72 0.39
C TYR A 62 5.32 -18.18 0.21
N ASN A 63 4.64 -18.96 -0.64
CA ASN A 63 5.06 -20.33 -0.97
C ASN A 63 6.35 -20.32 -1.80
N PHE A 64 6.48 -19.39 -2.75
CA PHE A 64 7.74 -19.17 -3.46
C PHE A 64 8.88 -18.83 -2.49
N LEU A 65 8.65 -17.94 -1.54
CA LEU A 65 9.67 -17.59 -0.52
C LEU A 65 10.06 -18.80 0.32
N LYS A 66 9.07 -19.58 0.75
CA LYS A 66 9.29 -20.81 1.54
C LYS A 66 10.12 -21.85 0.77
N GLU A 67 9.83 -22.07 -0.52
CA GLU A 67 10.61 -22.96 -1.40
C GLU A 67 12.08 -22.54 -1.53
N HIS A 68 12.36 -21.24 -1.40
CA HIS A 68 13.70 -20.67 -1.48
C HIS A 68 14.35 -20.38 -0.11
N ASN A 69 13.74 -20.86 0.99
CA ASN A 69 14.19 -20.61 2.37
C ASN A 69 14.31 -19.10 2.70
N LEU A 70 13.43 -18.30 2.15
CA LEU A 70 13.32 -16.87 2.43
C LEU A 70 12.15 -16.59 3.38
N PRO A 71 12.23 -15.53 4.22
CA PRO A 71 11.15 -15.17 5.13
C PRO A 71 9.94 -14.64 4.36
N GLY A 72 8.75 -15.04 4.80
CA GLY A 72 7.47 -14.57 4.28
C GLY A 72 6.33 -15.43 4.79
N GLY A 73 5.10 -14.93 4.72
CA GLY A 73 3.94 -15.64 5.25
C GLY A 73 2.61 -15.04 4.84
N ALA A 74 1.56 -15.79 5.16
CA ALA A 74 0.18 -15.33 5.05
C ALA A 74 -0.27 -14.69 6.38
N TYR A 75 -0.95 -13.55 6.29
CA TYR A 75 -1.66 -12.92 7.37
C TYR A 75 -3.16 -13.19 7.23
N ASP A 76 -3.73 -13.95 8.15
CA ASP A 76 -5.17 -14.23 8.14
C ASP A 76 -5.93 -13.18 8.96
N TYR A 77 -6.39 -12.12 8.27
CA TYR A 77 -7.12 -11.03 8.89
C TYR A 77 -8.42 -11.46 9.59
N LYS A 78 -9.11 -12.50 9.08
CA LYS A 78 -10.35 -13.01 9.70
C LYS A 78 -10.05 -13.70 11.02
N GLN A 79 -8.98 -14.47 11.06
CA GLN A 79 -8.55 -15.10 12.30
C GLN A 79 -8.05 -14.06 13.30
N ALA A 80 -7.30 -13.05 12.87
CA ALA A 80 -6.83 -11.97 13.72
C ALA A 80 -7.99 -11.21 14.41
N VAL A 81 -9.02 -10.83 13.65
CA VAL A 81 -10.23 -10.19 14.21
C VAL A 81 -10.93 -11.09 15.22
N LYS A 82 -11.05 -12.39 14.91
CA LYS A 82 -11.68 -13.37 15.82
C LYS A 82 -10.90 -13.52 17.13
N ASP A 83 -9.59 -13.63 17.05
CA ASP A 83 -8.73 -13.84 18.22
C ASP A 83 -8.69 -12.59 19.10
N LEU A 84 -8.59 -11.40 18.50
CA LEU A 84 -8.66 -10.14 19.22
C LEU A 84 -10.01 -9.95 19.91
N ASN A 85 -11.12 -10.22 19.22
CA ASN A 85 -12.45 -10.18 19.85
C ASN A 85 -12.62 -11.20 20.98
N ASN A 86 -12.05 -12.39 20.85
CA ASN A 86 -12.11 -13.40 21.91
C ASN A 86 -11.28 -12.97 23.15
N HIS A 87 -10.14 -12.31 22.93
CA HIS A 87 -9.34 -11.74 23.99
C HIS A 87 -10.10 -10.63 24.73
N LEU A 88 -10.63 -9.64 23.99
CA LEU A 88 -11.38 -8.53 24.56
C LEU A 88 -12.68 -8.96 25.26
N GLN A 89 -13.32 -10.03 24.77
CA GLN A 89 -14.46 -10.64 25.46
C GLN A 89 -14.09 -11.17 26.85
N LYS A 90 -12.90 -11.74 27.01
CA LYS A 90 -12.41 -12.20 28.32
C LYS A 90 -12.06 -11.02 29.24
N ALA A 91 -11.43 -9.97 28.69
CA ALA A 91 -10.97 -8.82 29.47
C ALA A 91 -12.11 -7.87 29.85
N PHE A 92 -13.03 -7.59 28.93
CA PHE A 92 -14.05 -6.53 29.09
C PHE A 92 -15.50 -7.01 28.95
N GLY A 93 -15.73 -8.25 28.56
CA GLY A 93 -17.08 -8.79 28.34
C GLY A 93 -17.72 -8.41 27.01
N ILE A 94 -16.98 -7.81 26.07
CA ILE A 94 -17.48 -7.31 24.78
C ILE A 94 -16.59 -7.75 23.62
N LYS A 95 -17.13 -7.71 22.39
CA LYS A 95 -16.43 -7.99 21.12
C LYS A 95 -16.49 -6.75 20.22
N PRO A 96 -15.73 -5.71 20.51
CA PRO A 96 -15.91 -4.42 19.86
C PRO A 96 -15.23 -4.30 18.51
N VAL A 97 -14.39 -5.27 18.08
CA VAL A 97 -13.68 -5.18 16.81
C VAL A 97 -14.64 -5.50 15.66
N MET A 98 -14.96 -4.49 14.86
CA MET A 98 -15.84 -4.60 13.70
C MET A 98 -15.18 -5.32 12.52
N GLY A 99 -13.87 -5.14 12.35
CA GLY A 99 -13.11 -5.73 11.26
C GLY A 99 -11.67 -5.26 11.20
N GLU A 100 -10.96 -5.81 10.25
CA GLU A 100 -9.63 -5.37 9.81
C GLU A 100 -9.70 -5.06 8.32
N ASP A 101 -9.18 -3.92 7.92
CA ASP A 101 -9.02 -3.52 6.54
C ASP A 101 -7.78 -2.65 6.37
N ASN A 102 -7.01 -2.91 5.31
CA ASN A 102 -5.78 -2.17 5.01
C ASN A 102 -4.81 -2.07 6.20
N TYR A 103 -4.63 -3.17 6.94
CA TYR A 103 -3.73 -3.26 8.10
C TYR A 103 -4.12 -2.31 9.24
N GLN A 104 -5.43 -2.15 9.43
CA GLN A 104 -6.03 -1.35 10.50
C GLN A 104 -7.20 -2.11 11.13
N PHE A 105 -7.29 -2.09 12.46
CA PHE A 105 -8.47 -2.60 13.18
C PHE A 105 -9.43 -1.45 13.49
N TYR A 106 -10.71 -1.71 13.25
CA TYR A 106 -11.82 -0.78 13.47
C TYR A 106 -12.68 -1.24 14.63
N PHE A 107 -13.09 -0.30 15.50
CA PHE A 107 -13.81 -0.60 16.72
C PHE A 107 -15.20 0.03 16.74
N ASP A 108 -16.14 -0.63 17.41
CA ASP A 108 -17.48 -0.13 17.69
C ASP A 108 -17.49 0.70 18.98
N ASP A 109 -17.36 2.01 18.82
CA ASP A 109 -17.37 2.97 19.92
C ASP A 109 -18.67 2.95 20.73
N ALA A 110 -19.82 2.71 20.06
CA ALA A 110 -21.11 2.64 20.73
C ALA A 110 -21.18 1.41 21.65
N MET A 111 -20.70 0.25 21.21
CA MET A 111 -20.61 -0.95 22.03
C MET A 111 -19.71 -0.75 23.26
N ILE A 112 -18.55 -0.12 23.07
CA ILE A 112 -17.63 0.18 24.18
C ILE A 112 -18.29 1.09 25.21
N ALA A 113 -18.93 2.16 24.75
CA ALA A 113 -19.62 3.12 25.63
C ALA A 113 -20.81 2.49 26.37
N GLN A 114 -21.64 1.69 25.70
CA GLN A 114 -22.77 0.96 26.29
C GLN A 114 -22.33 -0.03 27.37
N ALA A 115 -21.15 -0.61 27.22
CA ALA A 115 -20.55 -1.49 28.23
C ALA A 115 -19.92 -0.73 29.40
N GLY A 116 -19.96 0.60 29.39
CA GLY A 116 -19.36 1.45 30.44
C GLY A 116 -17.84 1.38 30.49
N LYS A 117 -17.20 1.05 29.37
CA LYS A 117 -15.74 0.95 29.26
C LYS A 117 -15.15 2.23 28.67
N LYS A 118 -13.89 2.54 29.01
CA LYS A 118 -13.16 3.62 28.38
C LYS A 118 -12.51 3.11 27.09
N LYS A 119 -12.74 3.80 25.98
CA LYS A 119 -12.19 3.44 24.66
C LYS A 119 -10.68 3.20 24.73
N GLN A 120 -9.93 4.12 25.36
CA GLN A 120 -8.48 4.00 25.43
C GLN A 120 -8.01 2.74 26.17
N GLU A 121 -8.69 2.34 27.26
CA GLU A 121 -8.35 1.10 27.98
C GLU A 121 -8.55 -0.14 27.10
N VAL A 122 -9.59 -0.15 26.28
CA VAL A 122 -9.85 -1.25 25.32
C VAL A 122 -8.80 -1.28 24.21
N ILE A 123 -8.41 -0.10 23.68
CA ILE A 123 -7.39 0.02 22.63
C ILE A 123 -6.01 -0.38 23.16
N ASP A 124 -5.64 0.06 24.37
CA ASP A 124 -4.34 -0.28 24.97
C ASP A 124 -4.23 -1.80 25.20
N GLU A 125 -5.27 -2.45 25.73
CA GLU A 125 -5.32 -3.90 25.92
C GLU A 125 -5.23 -4.66 24.58
N ALA A 126 -5.92 -4.16 23.55
CA ALA A 126 -5.87 -4.74 22.22
C ALA A 126 -4.45 -4.65 21.62
N ILE A 127 -3.79 -3.52 21.79
CA ILE A 127 -2.40 -3.32 21.33
C ILE A 127 -1.45 -4.26 22.07
N ASP A 128 -1.59 -4.40 23.37
CA ASP A 128 -0.73 -5.27 24.18
C ASP A 128 -0.93 -6.74 23.83
N PHE A 129 -2.15 -7.16 23.52
CA PHE A 129 -2.43 -8.49 23.00
C PHE A 129 -1.78 -8.74 21.63
N LEU A 130 -1.98 -7.82 20.67
CA LEU A 130 -1.44 -7.97 19.32
C LEU A 130 0.10 -8.00 19.31
N LYS A 131 0.76 -7.23 20.16
CA LYS A 131 2.23 -7.22 20.29
C LYS A 131 2.84 -8.54 20.72
N GLN A 132 2.05 -9.46 21.28
CA GLN A 132 2.56 -10.80 21.66
C GLN A 132 2.73 -11.74 20.46
N ASP A 133 2.12 -11.42 19.33
CA ASP A 133 2.23 -12.21 18.12
C ASP A 133 3.38 -11.70 17.25
N GLU A 134 4.35 -12.57 16.99
CA GLU A 134 5.57 -12.26 16.25
C GLU A 134 5.35 -11.84 14.80
N GLN A 135 4.16 -12.03 14.24
CA GLN A 135 3.86 -11.58 12.89
C GLN A 135 3.80 -10.06 12.79
N TYR A 136 3.49 -9.34 13.89
CA TYR A 136 3.46 -7.89 13.95
C TYR A 136 4.82 -7.32 14.37
N VAL A 137 5.35 -6.40 13.56
CA VAL A 137 6.58 -5.68 13.88
C VAL A 137 6.27 -4.40 14.65
N PHE A 138 5.21 -3.71 14.26
CA PHE A 138 4.70 -2.53 14.95
C PHE A 138 3.19 -2.65 15.09
N VAL A 139 2.69 -2.34 16.28
CA VAL A 139 1.26 -2.17 16.59
C VAL A 139 1.14 -0.89 17.40
N PHE A 140 0.25 -0.01 17.02
CA PHE A 140 0.14 1.32 17.61
C PHE A 140 -1.28 1.88 17.54
N ASP A 141 -1.60 2.71 18.51
CA ASP A 141 -2.75 3.61 18.44
C ASP A 141 -2.56 4.58 17.28
N TYR A 142 -3.44 4.54 16.28
CA TYR A 142 -3.23 5.26 15.03
C TYR A 142 -3.32 6.77 15.21
N GLU A 143 -4.10 7.26 16.18
CA GLU A 143 -4.11 8.69 16.52
C GLU A 143 -2.75 9.16 17.06
N LYS A 144 -1.96 8.25 17.64
CA LYS A 144 -0.64 8.52 18.24
C LYS A 144 0.53 8.06 17.35
N VAL A 145 0.29 7.72 16.09
CA VAL A 145 1.32 7.17 15.18
C VAL A 145 2.57 8.04 15.10
N ALA A 146 2.43 9.35 15.07
CA ALA A 146 3.56 10.29 15.04
C ALA A 146 4.49 10.20 16.26
N GLN A 147 3.96 9.72 17.40
CA GLN A 147 4.68 9.55 18.65
C GLN A 147 5.27 8.14 18.82
N THR A 148 4.89 7.19 17.97
CA THR A 148 5.34 5.81 18.04
C THR A 148 6.80 5.68 17.62
N THR A 149 7.57 4.87 18.35
CA THR A 149 8.97 4.57 17.99
C THR A 149 9.02 3.53 16.87
N MET A 150 9.42 3.95 15.70
CA MET A 150 9.63 3.12 14.51
C MET A 150 10.58 3.82 13.53
N PRO A 151 11.16 3.14 12.53
CA PRO A 151 12.00 3.77 11.51
C PRO A 151 11.28 4.92 10.81
N ASP A 152 11.99 6.03 10.55
CA ASP A 152 11.39 7.27 10.04
C ASP A 152 10.63 7.07 8.71
N TYR A 153 11.14 6.23 7.81
CA TYR A 153 10.48 5.97 6.54
C TYR A 153 9.11 5.26 6.71
N ILE A 154 8.99 4.35 7.70
CA ILE A 154 7.72 3.70 8.04
C ILE A 154 6.81 4.72 8.72
N LYS A 155 7.32 5.43 9.73
CA LYS A 155 6.57 6.45 10.47
C LYS A 155 5.93 7.48 9.55
N THR A 156 6.72 8.01 8.60
CA THR A 156 6.24 9.00 7.64
C THR A 156 5.09 8.45 6.79
N ARG A 157 5.22 7.22 6.27
CA ARG A 157 4.17 6.58 5.47
C ARG A 157 2.90 6.34 6.27
N MET A 158 3.03 5.79 7.48
CA MET A 158 1.88 5.54 8.36
C MET A 158 1.21 6.85 8.79
N THR A 159 1.99 7.88 9.15
CA THR A 159 1.44 9.19 9.52
C THR A 159 0.71 9.86 8.35
N ASN A 160 1.25 9.79 7.14
CA ASN A 160 0.62 10.35 5.94
C ASN A 160 -0.64 9.58 5.52
N GLY A 161 -0.74 8.30 5.88
CA GLY A 161 -1.91 7.46 5.65
C GLY A 161 -3.04 7.65 6.66
N TYR A 162 -2.78 8.32 7.79
CA TYR A 162 -3.77 8.54 8.83
C TYR A 162 -4.73 9.67 8.48
N MET A 163 -6.02 9.40 8.64
CA MET A 163 -7.06 10.43 8.56
C MET A 163 -8.07 10.26 9.70
N ASN A 164 -8.18 11.30 10.51
CA ASN A 164 -9.12 11.31 11.64
C ASN A 164 -10.56 11.00 11.19
N HIS A 165 -11.26 10.19 11.96
CA HIS A 165 -12.63 9.70 11.69
C HIS A 165 -12.78 8.80 10.43
N ARG A 166 -11.67 8.41 9.80
CA ARG A 166 -11.70 7.48 8.66
C ARG A 166 -10.75 6.30 8.82
N SER A 167 -9.60 6.53 9.43
CA SER A 167 -8.68 5.45 9.78
C SER A 167 -9.20 4.64 10.97
N GLY A 168 -8.78 3.38 11.06
CA GLY A 168 -9.03 2.53 12.21
C GLY A 168 -8.30 3.01 13.46
N GLU A 169 -8.70 2.49 14.60
CA GLU A 169 -8.11 2.85 15.89
C GLU A 169 -6.70 2.31 16.08
N ILE A 170 -6.44 1.10 15.60
CA ILE A 170 -5.13 0.45 15.70
C ILE A 170 -4.57 0.27 14.30
N GLY A 171 -3.40 0.83 14.06
CA GLY A 171 -2.59 0.53 12.89
C GLY A 171 -1.51 -0.49 13.22
N PHE A 172 -1.10 -1.28 12.23
CA PHE A 172 -0.02 -2.23 12.42
C PHE A 172 0.81 -2.45 11.15
N VAL A 173 2.02 -2.93 11.34
CA VAL A 173 2.93 -3.35 10.28
C VAL A 173 3.33 -4.79 10.55
N THR A 174 3.11 -5.66 9.59
CA THR A 174 3.54 -7.06 9.66
C THR A 174 5.04 -7.20 9.36
N ARG A 175 5.62 -8.36 9.57
CA ARG A 175 6.96 -8.68 9.03
C ARG A 175 6.96 -8.49 7.51
N ALA A 176 8.11 -8.12 6.96
CA ALA A 176 8.27 -7.99 5.52
C ALA A 176 7.86 -9.28 4.79
N GLN A 177 7.18 -9.14 3.66
CA GLN A 177 6.65 -10.26 2.87
C GLN A 177 5.53 -11.08 3.56
N TYR A 178 4.92 -10.54 4.63
CA TYR A 178 3.68 -11.04 5.21
C TYR A 178 2.52 -10.17 4.75
N PHE A 179 1.55 -10.75 4.09
CA PHE A 179 0.42 -10.01 3.51
C PHE A 179 -0.91 -10.77 3.70
N GLY A 180 -2.02 -10.05 3.57
CA GLY A 180 -3.37 -10.59 3.71
C GLY A 180 -3.65 -11.70 2.70
N ALA A 181 -3.62 -12.95 3.14
CA ALA A 181 -3.87 -14.12 2.31
C ALA A 181 -4.34 -15.30 3.15
N LYS A 182 -5.01 -16.25 2.47
CA LYS A 182 -5.27 -17.56 3.05
C LYS A 182 -3.97 -18.38 3.09
N ASN A 183 -3.63 -18.92 4.23
CA ASN A 183 -2.48 -19.83 4.35
C ASN A 183 -2.83 -21.20 3.74
N ALA A 184 -2.46 -21.41 2.48
CA ALA A 184 -2.73 -22.66 1.74
C ALA A 184 -1.53 -23.05 0.87
N PRO A 185 -1.19 -24.35 0.79
CA PRO A 185 -0.02 -24.83 0.03
C PRO A 185 -0.09 -24.57 -1.47
N ASP A 186 -1.30 -24.42 -2.01
CA ASP A 186 -1.58 -24.17 -3.42
C ASP A 186 -1.87 -22.70 -3.74
N TYR A 187 -1.74 -21.80 -2.76
CA TYR A 187 -1.93 -20.38 -2.98
C TYR A 187 -0.83 -19.81 -3.88
N LYS A 188 -1.22 -19.22 -4.99
CA LYS A 188 -0.30 -18.68 -6.02
C LYS A 188 -0.19 -17.17 -6.02
N GLY A 189 -1.18 -16.49 -5.46
CA GLY A 189 -1.32 -15.04 -5.53
C GLY A 189 -0.32 -14.24 -4.70
N THR A 190 -0.50 -12.95 -4.75
CA THR A 190 0.19 -11.97 -3.88
C THR A 190 -0.77 -10.88 -3.44
N SER A 191 -0.28 -10.00 -2.56
CA SER A 191 -0.97 -8.77 -2.17
C SER A 191 0.05 -7.69 -1.82
N HIS A 192 -0.44 -6.52 -1.42
CA HIS A 192 0.29 -5.29 -1.15
C HIS A 192 -0.32 -4.54 0.05
N GLY A 193 0.14 -3.30 0.32
CA GLY A 193 -0.41 -2.44 1.36
C GLY A 193 0.49 -2.26 2.57
N GLN A 194 1.71 -2.81 2.55
CA GLN A 194 2.70 -2.63 3.60
C GLN A 194 3.68 -1.46 3.29
N PRO A 195 4.25 -0.80 4.31
CA PRO A 195 5.13 0.34 4.09
C PRO A 195 6.55 -0.03 3.60
N TYR A 196 6.76 -1.23 3.11
CA TYR A 196 8.06 -1.71 2.62
C TYR A 196 8.33 -1.33 1.17
N ASN A 197 9.60 -1.34 0.78
CA ASN A 197 10.02 -0.93 -0.56
C ASN A 197 9.45 -1.80 -1.68
N TYR A 198 9.15 -3.07 -1.44
CA TYR A 198 8.52 -3.91 -2.46
C TYR A 198 7.11 -3.44 -2.85
N ASP A 199 6.42 -2.70 -1.97
CA ASP A 199 5.12 -2.08 -2.25
C ASP A 199 5.26 -0.61 -2.67
N SER A 200 6.24 0.11 -2.15
CA SER A 200 6.31 1.57 -2.30
C SER A 200 7.34 2.08 -3.30
N HIS A 201 8.27 1.22 -3.77
CA HIS A 201 9.23 1.58 -4.81
C HIS A 201 8.63 1.29 -6.19
N ILE A 202 7.99 2.29 -6.75
CA ILE A 202 7.24 2.24 -8.01
C ILE A 202 7.98 2.98 -9.12
N PRO A 203 7.76 2.66 -10.40
CA PRO A 203 8.36 3.37 -11.51
C PRO A 203 7.75 4.76 -11.69
N TRP A 204 8.56 5.70 -12.16
CA TRP A 204 8.09 6.93 -12.75
C TRP A 204 8.87 7.20 -14.03
N LEU A 205 8.22 7.02 -15.17
CA LEU A 205 8.76 7.25 -16.50
C LEU A 205 8.09 8.48 -17.10
N MET A 206 8.88 9.30 -17.79
CA MET A 206 8.38 10.46 -18.53
C MET A 206 8.83 10.38 -19.98
N TYR A 207 7.98 10.84 -20.91
CA TYR A 207 8.25 10.77 -22.34
C TYR A 207 7.58 11.94 -23.08
N GLY A 208 8.27 12.42 -24.11
CA GLY A 208 7.72 13.37 -25.09
C GLY A 208 8.14 14.81 -24.88
N TRP A 209 7.18 15.73 -24.87
CA TRP A 209 7.42 17.16 -24.90
C TRP A 209 8.29 17.65 -23.74
N HIS A 210 9.41 18.33 -24.10
CA HIS A 210 10.42 18.85 -23.17
C HIS A 210 11.03 17.82 -22.19
N VAL A 211 10.96 16.54 -22.49
CA VAL A 211 11.64 15.50 -21.72
C VAL A 211 12.94 15.10 -22.42
N ASN A 212 14.07 15.35 -21.77
CA ASN A 212 15.36 14.88 -22.25
C ASN A 212 15.56 13.41 -21.92
N GLN A 213 16.24 12.68 -22.81
CA GLN A 213 16.65 11.30 -22.51
C GLN A 213 17.66 11.28 -21.37
N GLY A 214 17.43 10.42 -20.37
CA GLY A 214 18.30 10.25 -19.23
C GLY A 214 17.62 9.47 -18.12
N GLU A 215 18.32 9.30 -17.02
CA GLU A 215 17.83 8.69 -15.79
C GLU A 215 18.33 9.46 -14.59
N THR A 216 17.65 9.32 -13.45
CA THR A 216 18.06 9.93 -12.19
C THR A 216 17.80 8.97 -11.04
N ASN A 217 18.69 8.99 -10.04
CA ASN A 217 18.54 8.28 -8.77
C ASN A 217 18.04 9.21 -7.66
N GLN A 218 17.55 10.39 -8.00
CA GLN A 218 16.92 11.29 -7.03
C GLN A 218 15.68 10.61 -6.43
N GLU A 219 15.56 10.64 -5.11
CA GLU A 219 14.35 10.18 -4.45
C GLU A 219 13.19 11.13 -4.80
N VAL A 220 12.12 10.55 -5.31
CA VAL A 220 10.90 11.25 -5.71
C VAL A 220 9.70 10.51 -5.17
N THR A 221 8.57 11.19 -5.08
CA THR A 221 7.31 10.62 -4.62
C THR A 221 6.21 10.84 -5.67
N ILE A 222 5.16 10.03 -5.60
CA ILE A 222 4.01 10.17 -6.51
C ILE A 222 3.37 11.58 -6.43
N ASN A 223 3.50 12.26 -5.29
CA ASN A 223 3.04 13.64 -5.10
C ASN A 223 3.78 14.65 -6.01
N ASP A 224 5.02 14.33 -6.43
CA ASP A 224 5.86 15.20 -7.24
C ASP A 224 5.41 15.26 -8.71
N ILE A 225 4.60 14.29 -9.15
CA ILE A 225 4.11 14.22 -10.54
C ILE A 225 3.29 15.48 -10.88
N ALA A 226 2.29 15.81 -10.06
CA ALA A 226 1.44 16.98 -10.32
C ALA A 226 2.25 18.29 -10.31
N ALA A 227 3.14 18.46 -9.33
CA ALA A 227 4.03 19.63 -9.24
C ALA A 227 4.94 19.74 -10.47
N THR A 228 5.50 18.62 -10.93
CA THR A 228 6.40 18.57 -12.10
C THR A 228 5.65 18.94 -13.38
N VAL A 229 4.49 18.35 -13.64
CA VAL A 229 3.66 18.66 -14.81
C VAL A 229 3.24 20.12 -14.81
N CYS A 230 2.79 20.66 -13.67
CA CYS A 230 2.43 22.06 -13.56
C CYS A 230 3.64 22.99 -13.79
N GLY A 231 4.81 22.63 -13.27
CA GLY A 231 6.05 23.39 -13.50
C GLY A 231 6.45 23.42 -14.97
N MET A 232 6.39 22.29 -15.68
CA MET A 232 6.66 22.19 -17.11
C MET A 232 5.67 23.01 -17.94
N LEU A 233 4.39 22.98 -17.58
CA LEU A 233 3.33 23.74 -18.26
C LEU A 233 3.28 25.23 -17.83
N LYS A 234 4.07 25.64 -16.84
CA LYS A 234 4.08 26.98 -16.25
C LYS A 234 2.70 27.44 -15.75
N ILE A 235 1.98 26.50 -15.13
CA ILE A 235 0.68 26.76 -14.50
C ILE A 235 0.78 26.55 -12.98
N GLN A 236 -0.19 27.09 -12.25
CA GLN A 236 -0.26 26.89 -10.79
C GLN A 236 -0.52 25.43 -10.45
N ALA A 237 0.22 24.89 -9.47
CA ALA A 237 -0.06 23.58 -8.91
C ALA A 237 -1.41 23.56 -8.16
N PRO A 238 -2.09 22.40 -8.06
CA PRO A 238 -3.30 22.25 -7.25
C PRO A 238 -3.08 22.72 -5.81
N SER A 239 -4.08 23.32 -5.19
CA SER A 239 -3.98 23.87 -3.81
C SER A 239 -3.59 22.86 -2.75
N GLY A 240 -3.95 21.58 -2.94
CA GLY A 240 -3.56 20.47 -2.05
C GLY A 240 -2.24 19.79 -2.43
N CYS A 241 -1.51 20.28 -3.42
CA CYS A 241 -0.26 19.67 -3.87
C CYS A 241 0.87 19.98 -2.89
N ILE A 242 1.45 18.93 -2.29
CA ILE A 242 2.61 19.02 -1.39
C ILE A 242 3.91 18.59 -2.08
N GLY A 243 3.83 18.12 -3.32
CA GLY A 243 4.98 17.65 -4.10
C GLY A 243 5.88 18.77 -4.59
N LYS A 244 7.06 18.40 -5.07
CA LYS A 244 8.07 19.32 -5.62
C LYS A 244 8.28 19.00 -7.11
N ALA A 245 8.44 20.04 -7.94
CA ALA A 245 8.78 19.84 -9.34
C ALA A 245 10.21 19.27 -9.48
N VAL A 246 10.33 18.12 -10.12
CA VAL A 246 11.60 17.41 -10.38
C VAL A 246 12.22 17.88 -11.70
N LEU A 247 11.39 18.17 -12.70
CA LEU A 247 11.77 18.78 -13.98
C LEU A 247 11.17 20.18 -14.07
N ARG A 248 11.89 21.11 -14.72
CA ARG A 248 11.48 22.52 -14.90
C ARG A 248 11.70 22.96 -16.33
#